data_98646eada265f06ba2a30f8a40525269
#
_entry.id   98646eada265f06ba2a30f8a40525269
#
_cell.length_a   1.000
_cell.length_b   1.000
_cell.length_c   1.000
_cell.angle_alpha   90.00
_cell.angle_beta   90.00
_cell.angle_gamma   90.00
#
_symmetry.space_group_name_H-M   'P 1'
#
loop_
_entity.id
_entity.type
_entity.pdbx_description
1 polymer ?
#
loop_
_entity_poly.entity_id
_entity_poly.type
_entity_poly.pdbx_seq_one_letter_code
_entity_poly.pdbx_strand_id
1 'polypeptide(L)'
;MTTPSVRTIPIKHCNFEAKVKVGGNGPPLVYLHTAGGPLWDPFIDALSDHFTVYAPDHPGTGDTAREAIHSVDSLWDLVLIYDEILDALNLPSVPLVGASFGGMMACEVAAHRPDRVSRMVLLDPIGLWRDDKPVAQYMLMPPEQLVATLFKNFDAEPVKKFLMMPKDPRELATVTADSIWALGATGKFVWPIPDKGLKKRIHRVNAPTLIIWGEEDALISSAYAQEFAKRIAKSQVEIIRGAGHVPQWEQLETVRPLVTKFLHS
;
A
#
# COMPACT_ATOMS: atom_id res chain seq x y z
N MET A 1 -17.04 6.36 -9.57
CA MET A 1 -16.51 5.59 -8.45
C MET A 1 -17.64 4.99 -7.66
N THR A 2 -17.57 3.72 -7.37
CA THR A 2 -18.49 3.01 -6.47
C THR A 2 -18.21 3.46 -5.02
N THR A 3 -19.25 3.67 -4.22
CA THR A 3 -19.08 3.92 -2.79
C THR A 3 -18.87 2.58 -2.10
N PRO A 4 -17.69 2.30 -1.53
CA PRO A 4 -17.46 1.04 -0.82
C PRO A 4 -18.29 0.98 0.47
N SER A 5 -18.69 -0.22 0.87
CA SER A 5 -19.19 -0.47 2.22
C SER A 5 -18.02 -0.59 3.21
N VAL A 6 -18.28 -0.34 4.49
CA VAL A 6 -17.28 -0.50 5.55
C VAL A 6 -17.66 -1.67 6.45
N ARG A 7 -16.75 -2.63 6.62
CA ARG A 7 -16.83 -3.70 7.61
C ARG A 7 -16.00 -3.36 8.83
N THR A 8 -16.52 -3.67 10.01
CA THR A 8 -15.82 -3.54 11.29
C THR A 8 -15.36 -4.91 11.75
N ILE A 9 -14.07 -5.06 12.05
CA ILE A 9 -13.45 -6.32 12.46
C ILE A 9 -12.78 -6.12 13.81
N PRO A 10 -13.18 -6.84 14.87
CA PRO A 10 -12.52 -6.76 16.16
C PRO A 10 -11.15 -7.44 16.09
N ILE A 11 -10.10 -6.72 16.44
CA ILE A 11 -8.73 -7.21 16.57
C ILE A 11 -8.47 -7.57 18.04
N LYS A 12 -8.38 -8.83 18.31
CA LYS A 12 -8.39 -9.36 19.70
C LYS A 12 -7.09 -9.09 20.45
N HIS A 13 -5.94 -9.32 19.79
CA HIS A 13 -4.66 -9.20 20.49
C HIS A 13 -4.26 -7.74 20.77
N CYS A 14 -4.77 -6.76 20.01
CA CYS A 14 -4.52 -5.33 20.22
C CYS A 14 -5.74 -4.56 20.74
N ASN A 15 -6.88 -5.23 20.95
CA ASN A 15 -8.11 -4.69 21.53
C ASN A 15 -8.63 -3.39 20.86
N PHE A 16 -8.75 -3.41 19.54
CA PHE A 16 -9.39 -2.33 18.76
C PHE A 16 -10.24 -2.89 17.62
N GLU A 17 -10.99 -2.02 16.95
CA GLU A 17 -11.78 -2.37 15.78
C GLU A 17 -11.10 -1.86 14.50
N ALA A 18 -10.66 -2.76 13.62
CA ALA A 18 -10.20 -2.43 12.29
C ALA A 18 -11.38 -2.15 11.35
N LYS A 19 -11.23 -1.15 10.49
CA LYS A 19 -12.19 -0.85 9.42
C LYS A 19 -11.63 -1.37 8.10
N VAL A 20 -12.52 -2.01 7.32
CA VAL A 20 -12.19 -2.56 6.00
C VAL A 20 -13.19 -2.05 4.99
N LYS A 21 -12.73 -1.27 4.03
CA LYS A 21 -13.54 -0.85 2.89
C LYS A 21 -13.71 -2.02 1.93
N VAL A 22 -14.94 -2.26 1.48
CA VAL A 22 -15.27 -3.39 0.60
C VAL A 22 -16.10 -2.90 -0.58
N GLY A 23 -15.64 -3.19 -1.78
CA GLY A 23 -16.36 -2.84 -3.02
C GLY A 23 -16.10 -3.83 -4.14
N GLY A 24 -16.96 -3.77 -5.15
CA GLY A 24 -16.90 -4.66 -6.30
C GLY A 24 -17.60 -6.00 -6.12
N ASN A 25 -17.56 -6.81 -7.17
CA ASN A 25 -18.18 -8.13 -7.22
C ASN A 25 -17.32 -9.07 -8.07
N GLY A 26 -16.75 -10.08 -7.46
CA GLY A 26 -15.84 -11.04 -8.12
C GLY A 26 -14.98 -11.79 -7.11
N PRO A 27 -13.93 -12.47 -7.56
CA PRO A 27 -12.96 -13.12 -6.68
C PRO A 27 -12.40 -12.14 -5.66
N PRO A 28 -12.06 -12.59 -4.43
CA PRO A 28 -11.52 -11.71 -3.41
C PRO A 28 -10.12 -11.21 -3.77
N LEU A 29 -9.86 -9.95 -3.42
CA LEU A 29 -8.58 -9.27 -3.54
C LEU A 29 -8.37 -8.38 -2.32
N VAL A 30 -7.20 -8.42 -1.69
CA VAL A 30 -6.88 -7.48 -0.61
C VAL A 30 -5.92 -6.40 -1.13
N TYR A 31 -6.25 -5.14 -0.86
CA TYR A 31 -5.43 -4.00 -1.19
C TYR A 31 -4.88 -3.33 0.06
N LEU A 32 -3.56 -3.20 0.17
CA LEU A 32 -2.86 -2.55 1.27
C LEU A 32 -2.35 -1.17 0.84
N HIS A 33 -2.81 -0.14 1.53
CA HIS A 33 -2.62 1.26 1.15
C HIS A 33 -1.22 1.82 1.48
N THR A 34 -0.89 2.96 0.89
CA THR A 34 0.36 3.71 1.10
C THR A 34 0.46 4.31 2.51
N ALA A 35 1.61 4.89 2.86
CA ALA A 35 1.81 5.59 4.13
C ALA A 35 0.92 6.82 4.31
N GLY A 36 0.41 7.41 3.23
CA GLY A 36 -0.46 8.59 3.27
C GLY A 36 -1.89 8.32 3.73
N GLY A 37 -2.25 7.08 3.99
CA GLY A 37 -3.59 6.68 4.44
C GLY A 37 -4.44 5.97 3.38
N PRO A 38 -5.59 5.43 3.79
CA PRO A 38 -6.46 4.67 2.92
C PRO A 38 -7.35 5.59 2.07
N LEU A 39 -7.27 5.46 0.77
CA LEU A 39 -8.16 6.11 -0.19
C LEU A 39 -8.83 5.03 -1.05
N TRP A 40 -10.11 5.21 -1.36
CA TRP A 40 -10.75 4.48 -2.44
C TRP A 40 -10.54 5.27 -3.72
N ASP A 41 -9.39 5.04 -4.33
CA ASP A 41 -8.89 5.78 -5.48
C ASP A 41 -9.37 5.20 -6.82
N PRO A 42 -9.13 5.87 -7.96
CA PRO A 42 -9.53 5.38 -9.28
C PRO A 42 -8.91 4.03 -9.65
N PHE A 43 -7.76 3.66 -9.10
CA PHE A 43 -7.15 2.37 -9.37
C PHE A 43 -7.88 1.24 -8.60
N ILE A 44 -8.20 1.45 -7.34
CA ILE A 44 -8.99 0.48 -6.54
C ILE A 44 -10.40 0.35 -7.13
N ASP A 45 -11.00 1.47 -7.53
CA ASP A 45 -12.31 1.49 -8.18
C ASP A 45 -12.30 0.66 -9.48
N ALA A 46 -11.27 0.81 -10.30
CA ALA A 46 -11.09 0.02 -11.52
C ALA A 46 -10.81 -1.48 -11.26
N LEU A 47 -10.14 -1.82 -10.16
CA LEU A 47 -9.98 -3.22 -9.73
C LEU A 47 -11.32 -3.80 -9.26
N SER A 48 -12.19 -2.99 -8.67
CA SER A 48 -13.52 -3.42 -8.20
C SER A 48 -14.48 -3.82 -9.33
N ASP A 49 -14.18 -3.47 -10.58
CA ASP A 49 -14.90 -3.98 -11.75
C ASP A 49 -14.70 -5.49 -11.98
N HIS A 50 -13.62 -6.05 -11.45
CA HIS A 50 -13.19 -7.44 -11.66
C HIS A 50 -13.11 -8.27 -10.38
N PHE A 51 -12.97 -7.63 -9.22
CA PHE A 51 -12.73 -8.27 -7.94
C PHE A 51 -13.65 -7.72 -6.86
N THR A 52 -13.89 -8.52 -5.82
CA THR A 52 -14.33 -7.99 -4.54
C THR A 52 -13.08 -7.52 -3.80
N VAL A 53 -12.86 -6.20 -3.77
CA VAL A 53 -11.68 -5.60 -3.16
C VAL A 53 -11.95 -5.33 -1.68
N TYR A 54 -11.09 -5.87 -0.82
CA TYR A 54 -11.02 -5.61 0.61
C TYR A 54 -9.82 -4.70 0.87
N ALA A 55 -10.07 -3.49 1.32
CA ALA A 55 -9.03 -2.50 1.63
C ALA A 55 -9.07 -2.17 3.13
N PRO A 56 -8.32 -2.91 3.97
CA PRO A 56 -8.22 -2.61 5.39
C PRO A 56 -7.48 -1.30 5.62
N ASP A 57 -8.00 -0.51 6.55
CA ASP A 57 -7.27 0.63 7.08
C ASP A 57 -6.12 0.13 7.95
N HIS A 58 -4.95 0.74 7.80
CA HIS A 58 -3.84 0.51 8.70
C HIS A 58 -4.19 1.04 10.11
N PRO A 59 -3.74 0.38 11.21
CA PRO A 59 -4.07 0.83 12.55
C PRO A 59 -3.81 2.33 12.75
N GLY A 60 -4.83 3.03 13.23
CA GLY A 60 -4.77 4.47 13.44
C GLY A 60 -4.94 5.33 12.19
N THR A 61 -5.32 4.77 11.04
CA THR A 61 -5.58 5.53 9.80
C THR A 61 -7.01 5.38 9.32
N GLY A 62 -7.46 6.29 8.46
CA GLY A 62 -8.79 6.24 7.85
C GLY A 62 -9.92 6.27 8.85
N ASP A 63 -10.83 5.31 8.73
CA ASP A 63 -11.98 5.16 9.62
C ASP A 63 -11.66 4.33 10.88
N THR A 64 -10.47 3.70 10.94
CA THR A 64 -9.97 3.04 12.15
C THR A 64 -9.53 4.08 13.17
N ALA A 65 -9.96 3.92 14.43
CA ALA A 65 -9.68 4.85 15.50
C ALA A 65 -8.17 5.21 15.59
N ARG A 66 -7.86 6.49 15.72
CA ARG A 66 -6.45 6.98 15.75
C ARG A 66 -5.64 6.33 16.86
N GLU A 67 -6.26 6.09 18.00
CA GLU A 67 -5.66 5.47 19.19
C GLU A 67 -5.22 4.02 18.96
N ALA A 68 -5.76 3.35 17.95
CA ALA A 68 -5.39 1.96 17.62
C ALA A 68 -3.89 1.78 17.39
N ILE A 69 -3.19 2.81 16.88
CA ILE A 69 -1.73 2.75 16.66
C ILE A 69 -0.93 2.61 17.98
N HIS A 70 -1.49 3.03 19.10
CA HIS A 70 -0.79 2.94 20.40
C HIS A 70 -0.74 1.53 20.95
N SER A 71 -1.62 0.63 20.49
CA SER A 71 -1.60 -0.78 20.87
C SER A 71 -0.77 -1.67 19.93
N VAL A 72 -0.10 -1.09 18.94
CA VAL A 72 0.71 -1.81 17.95
C VAL A 72 2.18 -1.50 18.17
N ASP A 73 2.94 -2.38 18.80
CA ASP A 73 4.31 -2.11 19.19
C ASP A 73 5.35 -2.43 18.13
N SER A 74 5.06 -3.38 17.24
CA SER A 74 6.02 -3.91 16.29
C SER A 74 5.40 -4.25 14.92
N LEU A 75 6.26 -4.49 13.93
CA LEU A 75 5.84 -5.08 12.65
C LEU A 75 5.18 -6.45 12.82
N TRP A 76 5.53 -7.17 13.89
CA TRP A 76 4.94 -8.46 14.18
C TRP A 76 3.46 -8.34 14.53
N ASP A 77 3.10 -7.34 15.33
CA ASP A 77 1.69 -7.05 15.65
C ASP A 77 0.90 -6.70 14.38
N LEU A 78 1.50 -5.91 13.47
CA LEU A 78 0.87 -5.60 12.19
C LEU A 78 0.59 -6.85 11.33
N VAL A 79 1.54 -7.78 11.27
CA VAL A 79 1.35 -9.05 10.54
C VAL A 79 0.20 -9.84 11.15
N LEU A 80 0.14 -9.92 12.49
CA LEU A 80 -0.95 -10.59 13.20
C LEU A 80 -2.30 -9.90 12.98
N ILE A 81 -2.35 -8.57 12.95
CA ILE A 81 -3.56 -7.80 12.65
C ILE A 81 -4.09 -8.17 11.26
N TYR A 82 -3.24 -8.19 10.25
CA TYR A 82 -3.67 -8.58 8.91
C TYR A 82 -4.12 -10.04 8.85
N ASP A 83 -3.46 -10.94 9.59
CA ASP A 83 -3.87 -12.34 9.67
C ASP A 83 -5.26 -12.49 10.32
N GLU A 84 -5.53 -11.78 11.43
CA GLU A 84 -6.86 -11.73 12.06
C GLU A 84 -7.93 -11.14 11.13
N ILE A 85 -7.59 -10.11 10.35
CA ILE A 85 -8.50 -9.55 9.35
C ILE A 85 -8.85 -10.60 8.28
N LEU A 86 -7.86 -11.31 7.76
CA LEU A 86 -8.09 -12.36 6.75
C LEU A 86 -8.94 -13.50 7.30
N ASP A 87 -8.74 -13.89 8.56
CA ASP A 87 -9.56 -14.90 9.23
C ASP A 87 -11.01 -14.43 9.37
N ALA A 88 -11.24 -13.23 9.88
CA ALA A 88 -12.56 -12.66 10.07
C ALA A 88 -13.34 -12.47 8.75
N LEU A 89 -12.63 -12.27 7.66
CA LEU A 89 -13.19 -12.17 6.31
C LEU A 89 -13.39 -13.54 5.63
N ASN A 90 -12.97 -14.65 6.27
CA ASN A 90 -12.95 -16.00 5.70
C ASN A 90 -12.13 -16.08 4.40
N LEU A 91 -10.96 -15.46 4.38
CA LEU A 91 -10.03 -15.44 3.27
C LEU A 91 -8.79 -16.30 3.59
N PRO A 92 -8.85 -17.64 3.45
CA PRO A 92 -7.75 -18.54 3.83
C PRO A 92 -6.51 -18.34 2.97
N SER A 93 -6.71 -17.99 1.69
CA SER A 93 -5.64 -17.64 0.75
C SER A 93 -6.19 -16.65 -0.27
N VAL A 94 -5.52 -15.50 -0.45
CA VAL A 94 -6.04 -14.39 -1.26
C VAL A 94 -4.90 -13.67 -1.98
N PRO A 95 -5.14 -13.10 -3.18
CA PRO A 95 -4.19 -12.18 -3.80
C PRO A 95 -4.05 -10.90 -2.97
N LEU A 96 -2.81 -10.39 -2.85
CA LEU A 96 -2.51 -9.10 -2.24
C LEU A 96 -1.99 -8.12 -3.29
N VAL A 97 -2.52 -6.90 -3.27
CA VAL A 97 -1.93 -5.74 -3.97
C VAL A 97 -1.49 -4.75 -2.90
N GLY A 98 -0.22 -4.38 -2.88
CA GLY A 98 0.30 -3.44 -1.91
C GLY A 98 1.08 -2.30 -2.57
N ALA A 99 0.77 -1.05 -2.19
CA ALA A 99 1.44 0.14 -2.69
C ALA A 99 2.34 0.76 -1.62
N SER A 100 3.59 1.07 -1.95
CA SER A 100 4.56 1.71 -1.06
C SER A 100 4.67 0.99 0.30
N PHE A 101 4.21 1.61 1.40
CA PHE A 101 4.13 0.98 2.72
C PHE A 101 3.29 -0.31 2.71
N GLY A 102 2.14 -0.30 2.04
CA GLY A 102 1.31 -1.49 1.85
C GLY A 102 2.04 -2.60 1.10
N GLY A 103 2.94 -2.26 0.19
CA GLY A 103 3.82 -3.22 -0.50
C GLY A 103 4.83 -3.88 0.45
N MET A 104 5.41 -3.12 1.37
CA MET A 104 6.23 -3.68 2.46
C MET A 104 5.41 -4.65 3.30
N MET A 105 4.19 -4.25 3.70
CA MET A 105 3.32 -5.10 4.51
C MET A 105 2.87 -6.36 3.78
N ALA A 106 2.58 -6.27 2.47
CA ALA A 106 2.28 -7.45 1.65
C ALA A 106 3.45 -8.46 1.66
N CYS A 107 4.69 -7.97 1.55
CA CYS A 107 5.88 -8.81 1.65
C CYS A 107 6.04 -9.42 3.04
N GLU A 108 5.79 -8.66 4.12
CA GLU A 108 5.90 -9.18 5.49
C GLU A 108 4.84 -10.25 5.75
N VAL A 109 3.57 -10.02 5.38
CA VAL A 109 2.51 -11.04 5.48
C VAL A 109 2.88 -12.29 4.69
N ALA A 110 3.29 -12.14 3.42
CA ALA A 110 3.65 -13.27 2.57
C ALA A 110 4.90 -14.03 3.06
N ALA A 111 5.84 -13.36 3.73
CA ALA A 111 7.03 -14.00 4.29
C ALA A 111 6.74 -14.77 5.58
N HIS A 112 5.79 -14.30 6.40
CA HIS A 112 5.38 -14.95 7.65
C HIS A 112 4.31 -16.02 7.43
N ARG A 113 3.36 -15.74 6.55
CA ARG A 113 2.21 -16.59 6.22
C ARG A 113 2.15 -16.85 4.71
N PRO A 114 3.13 -17.60 4.14
CA PRO A 114 3.17 -17.87 2.71
C PRO A 114 1.96 -18.65 2.19
N ASP A 115 1.24 -19.34 3.07
CA ASP A 115 -0.02 -20.04 2.81
C ASP A 115 -1.20 -19.09 2.57
N ARG A 116 -1.14 -17.87 3.09
CA ARG A 116 -2.21 -16.86 3.02
C ARG A 116 -2.22 -16.05 1.71
N VAL A 117 -1.13 -16.08 0.95
CA VAL A 117 -0.97 -15.23 -0.22
C VAL A 117 -0.87 -16.09 -1.47
N SER A 118 -1.90 -16.04 -2.31
CA SER A 118 -1.95 -16.81 -3.56
C SER A 118 -1.17 -16.14 -4.70
N ARG A 119 -1.20 -14.80 -4.78
CA ARG A 119 -0.46 -13.94 -5.72
C ARG A 119 -0.15 -12.61 -5.04
N MET A 120 0.85 -11.91 -5.52
CA MET A 120 1.21 -10.61 -4.97
C MET A 120 1.51 -9.59 -6.07
N VAL A 121 0.99 -8.38 -5.94
CA VAL A 121 1.38 -7.23 -6.77
C VAL A 121 1.97 -6.17 -5.85
N LEU A 122 3.14 -5.69 -6.20
CA LEU A 122 3.87 -4.66 -5.48
C LEU A 122 3.98 -3.41 -6.35
N LEU A 123 3.51 -2.29 -5.84
CA LEU A 123 3.56 -0.98 -6.50
C LEU A 123 4.52 -0.10 -5.70
N ASP A 124 5.72 0.12 -6.24
CA ASP A 124 6.78 0.94 -5.62
C ASP A 124 6.99 0.64 -4.13
N PRO A 125 7.20 -0.63 -3.72
CA PRO A 125 7.22 -1.02 -2.32
C PRO A 125 8.43 -0.41 -1.59
N ILE A 126 8.21 0.09 -0.37
CA ILE A 126 9.27 0.40 0.60
C ILE A 126 9.66 -0.87 1.36
N GLY A 127 10.69 -0.83 2.21
CA GLY A 127 11.03 -1.93 3.12
C GLY A 127 12.41 -2.53 2.94
N LEU A 128 13.13 -2.14 1.90
CA LEU A 128 14.55 -2.42 1.71
C LEU A 128 15.37 -1.14 1.77
N TRP A 129 16.66 -1.28 2.05
CA TRP A 129 17.60 -0.15 2.13
C TRP A 129 18.88 -0.44 1.37
N ARG A 130 19.35 0.59 0.66
CA ARG A 130 20.65 0.63 -0.03
C ARG A 130 21.34 1.96 0.31
N ASP A 131 22.58 1.91 0.76
CA ASP A 131 23.35 3.10 1.12
C ASP A 131 23.71 3.95 -0.11
N ASP A 132 23.87 3.33 -1.27
CA ASP A 132 24.17 4.00 -2.55
C ASP A 132 22.92 4.59 -3.23
N LYS A 133 21.72 4.24 -2.77
CA LYS A 133 20.41 4.71 -3.27
C LYS A 133 19.46 4.88 -2.09
N PRO A 134 19.72 5.82 -1.17
CA PRO A 134 18.87 5.99 0.01
C PRO A 134 17.44 6.37 -0.39
N VAL A 135 16.47 5.83 0.35
CA VAL A 135 15.08 6.29 0.27
C VAL A 135 15.00 7.73 0.74
N ALA A 136 14.27 8.57 0.02
CA ALA A 136 14.12 9.97 0.39
C ALA A 136 13.42 10.11 1.76
N GLN A 137 13.85 11.09 2.56
CA GLN A 137 13.37 11.32 3.92
C GLN A 137 12.02 12.06 3.91
N TYR A 138 11.01 11.44 3.30
CA TYR A 138 9.70 12.03 3.04
C TYR A 138 8.99 12.54 4.31
N MET A 139 9.28 11.96 5.47
CA MET A 139 8.71 12.39 6.76
C MET A 139 9.14 13.81 7.18
N LEU A 140 10.23 14.33 6.59
CA LEU A 140 10.78 15.66 6.87
C LEU A 140 10.52 16.66 5.73
N MET A 141 9.87 16.24 4.66
CA MET A 141 9.62 17.11 3.51
C MET A 141 8.44 18.05 3.77
N PRO A 142 8.55 19.33 3.38
CA PRO A 142 7.37 20.18 3.23
C PRO A 142 6.37 19.57 2.23
N PRO A 143 5.06 19.86 2.37
CA PRO A 143 4.03 19.25 1.51
C PRO A 143 4.28 19.40 0.01
N GLU A 144 4.73 20.58 -0.44
CA GLU A 144 5.01 20.82 -1.87
C GLU A 144 6.19 19.97 -2.37
N GLN A 145 7.22 19.81 -1.55
CA GLN A 145 8.37 18.96 -1.89
C GLN A 145 7.96 17.48 -1.91
N LEU A 146 7.13 17.05 -0.96
CA LEU A 146 6.60 15.69 -0.93
C LEU A 146 5.80 15.39 -2.20
N VAL A 147 4.88 16.28 -2.59
CA VAL A 147 4.09 16.15 -3.83
C VAL A 147 5.01 16.05 -5.06
N ALA A 148 6.01 16.94 -5.17
CA ALA A 148 6.97 16.90 -6.26
C ALA A 148 7.86 15.64 -6.28
N THR A 149 8.04 14.99 -5.14
CA THR A 149 8.77 13.73 -5.01
C THR A 149 7.91 12.51 -5.35
N LEU A 150 6.60 12.58 -5.07
CA LEU A 150 5.66 11.49 -5.31
C LEU A 150 5.27 11.38 -6.80
N PHE A 151 5.08 12.50 -7.50
CA PHE A 151 4.51 12.50 -8.84
C PHE A 151 5.45 13.04 -9.88
N LYS A 152 5.46 12.39 -11.03
CA LYS A 152 6.10 12.87 -12.26
C LYS A 152 5.07 13.42 -13.24
N ASN A 153 3.94 12.75 -13.39
CA ASN A 153 2.86 13.11 -14.29
C ASN A 153 1.74 13.83 -13.56
N PHE A 154 1.84 15.15 -13.42
CA PHE A 154 0.82 16.00 -12.81
C PHE A 154 -0.44 16.16 -13.68
N ASP A 155 -0.39 15.78 -14.95
CA ASP A 155 -1.52 15.88 -15.87
C ASP A 155 -2.47 14.68 -15.80
N ALA A 156 -2.07 13.61 -15.16
CA ALA A 156 -2.93 12.45 -14.95
C ALA A 156 -4.16 12.82 -14.11
N GLU A 157 -5.37 12.46 -14.58
CA GLU A 157 -6.62 12.82 -13.91
C GLU A 157 -6.71 12.34 -12.44
N PRO A 158 -6.24 11.12 -12.08
CA PRO A 158 -6.20 10.71 -10.67
C PRO A 158 -5.32 11.62 -9.81
N VAL A 159 -4.18 12.08 -10.35
CA VAL A 159 -3.24 12.96 -9.64
C VAL A 159 -3.86 14.34 -9.45
N LYS A 160 -4.43 14.94 -10.52
CA LYS A 160 -5.15 16.22 -10.43
C LYS A 160 -6.24 16.18 -9.37
N LYS A 161 -7.04 15.10 -9.36
CA LYS A 161 -8.11 14.92 -8.39
C LYS A 161 -7.58 14.81 -6.96
N PHE A 162 -6.49 14.09 -6.75
CA PHE A 162 -5.84 13.98 -5.43
C PHE A 162 -5.31 15.32 -4.94
N LEU A 163 -4.76 16.15 -5.85
CA LEU A 163 -4.20 17.46 -5.53
C LEU A 163 -5.26 18.56 -5.35
N MET A 164 -6.52 18.28 -5.67
CA MET A 164 -7.63 19.21 -5.43
C MET A 164 -7.95 19.27 -3.94
N MET A 165 -7.42 20.29 -3.28
CA MET A 165 -7.68 20.53 -1.87
C MET A 165 -9.09 21.09 -1.64
N PRO A 166 -9.76 20.71 -0.52
CA PRO A 166 -11.03 21.31 -0.13
C PRO A 166 -10.95 22.84 -0.02
N LYS A 167 -12.01 23.53 -0.43
CA LYS A 167 -12.11 25.00 -0.31
C LYS A 167 -12.58 25.44 1.08
N ASP A 168 -13.33 24.59 1.77
CA ASP A 168 -13.74 24.83 3.14
C ASP A 168 -12.56 24.70 4.11
N PRO A 169 -12.24 25.71 4.93
CA PRO A 169 -11.08 25.70 5.81
C PRO A 169 -11.10 24.58 6.87
N ARG A 170 -12.29 24.14 7.31
CA ARG A 170 -12.41 23.06 8.30
C ARG A 170 -12.15 21.70 7.65
N GLU A 171 -12.71 21.50 6.47
CA GLU A 171 -12.48 20.29 5.69
C GLU A 171 -10.99 20.18 5.30
N LEU A 172 -10.38 21.28 4.85
CA LEU A 172 -8.94 21.34 4.57
C LEU A 172 -8.10 20.99 5.80
N ALA A 173 -8.42 21.55 6.96
CA ALA A 173 -7.71 21.24 8.19
C ALA A 173 -7.84 19.75 8.57
N THR A 174 -9.03 19.16 8.40
CA THR A 174 -9.28 17.75 8.66
C THR A 174 -8.46 16.87 7.75
N VAL A 175 -8.52 17.06 6.43
CA VAL A 175 -7.76 16.27 5.45
C VAL A 175 -6.25 16.38 5.70
N THR A 176 -5.77 17.59 6.01
CA THR A 176 -4.36 17.80 6.34
C THR A 176 -3.96 17.07 7.62
N ALA A 177 -4.76 17.16 8.67
CA ALA A 177 -4.49 16.48 9.95
C ALA A 177 -4.50 14.94 9.78
N ASP A 178 -5.45 14.41 9.01
CA ASP A 178 -5.54 12.97 8.73
C ASP A 178 -4.32 12.46 7.94
N SER A 179 -3.85 13.23 6.95
CA SER A 179 -2.66 12.88 6.18
C SER A 179 -1.39 12.90 7.04
N ILE A 180 -1.21 13.92 7.88
CA ILE A 180 -0.07 14.01 8.82
C ILE A 180 -0.12 12.85 9.81
N TRP A 181 -1.31 12.55 10.35
CA TRP A 181 -1.49 11.46 11.29
C TRP A 181 -1.17 10.10 10.65
N ALA A 182 -1.67 9.85 9.44
CA ALA A 182 -1.40 8.61 8.70
C ALA A 182 0.10 8.41 8.45
N LEU A 183 0.81 9.47 8.04
CA LEU A 183 2.27 9.44 7.91
C LEU A 183 2.95 9.12 9.25
N GLY A 184 2.50 9.71 10.36
CA GLY A 184 3.02 9.42 11.70
C GLY A 184 2.78 7.97 12.12
N ALA A 185 1.58 7.46 11.94
CA ALA A 185 1.20 6.08 12.28
C ALA A 185 2.03 5.05 11.51
N THR A 186 2.17 5.22 10.20
CA THR A 186 3.00 4.35 9.36
C THR A 186 4.50 4.59 9.59
N GLY A 187 4.88 5.82 9.91
CA GLY A 187 6.25 6.22 10.22
C GLY A 187 6.86 5.43 11.37
N LYS A 188 6.05 4.98 12.34
CA LYS A 188 6.48 4.09 13.43
C LYS A 188 7.26 2.85 12.91
N PHE A 189 6.91 2.37 11.71
CA PHE A 189 7.46 1.14 11.13
C PHE A 189 8.50 1.36 10.02
N VAL A 190 8.66 2.59 9.54
CA VAL A 190 9.60 2.91 8.44
C VAL A 190 10.64 3.96 8.82
N TRP A 191 10.46 4.66 9.92
CA TRP A 191 11.39 5.70 10.36
C TRP A 191 12.45 5.14 11.33
N PRO A 192 13.70 5.65 11.31
CA PRO A 192 14.30 6.56 10.31
C PRO A 192 14.77 5.84 9.04
N ILE A 193 14.93 4.52 9.08
CA ILE A 193 15.35 3.66 7.96
C ILE A 193 14.27 2.59 7.77
N PRO A 194 13.74 2.44 6.54
CA PRO A 194 12.62 1.52 6.31
C PRO A 194 12.97 0.03 6.39
N ASP A 195 14.26 -0.34 6.35
CA ASP A 195 14.67 -1.74 6.54
C ASP A 195 14.53 -2.16 8.01
N LYS A 196 13.37 -2.70 8.34
CA LYS A 196 13.09 -3.33 9.63
C LYS A 196 13.33 -4.84 9.61
N GLY A 197 14.22 -5.29 8.73
CA GLY A 197 14.64 -6.67 8.59
C GLY A 197 13.90 -7.46 7.51
N LEU A 198 13.08 -6.82 6.66
CA LEU A 198 12.42 -7.47 5.52
C LEU A 198 13.44 -8.21 4.64
N LYS A 199 14.62 -7.65 4.41
CA LYS A 199 15.69 -8.31 3.63
C LYS A 199 16.07 -9.71 4.12
N LYS A 200 15.83 -10.00 5.42
CA LYS A 200 16.12 -11.31 6.02
C LYS A 200 14.97 -12.31 5.86
N ARG A 201 13.77 -11.85 5.52
CA ARG A 201 12.53 -12.64 5.47
C ARG A 201 11.96 -12.80 4.08
N ILE A 202 12.14 -11.82 3.21
CA ILE A 202 11.50 -11.71 1.89
C ILE A 202 11.73 -12.92 0.98
N HIS A 203 12.85 -13.65 1.15
CA HIS A 203 13.12 -14.90 0.42
C HIS A 203 12.10 -16.00 0.70
N ARG A 204 11.29 -15.88 1.76
CA ARG A 204 10.21 -16.80 2.11
C ARG A 204 8.92 -16.55 1.32
N VAL A 205 8.84 -15.46 0.58
CA VAL A 205 7.70 -15.19 -0.31
C VAL A 205 7.65 -16.23 -1.40
N ASN A 206 6.61 -17.08 -1.39
CA ASN A 206 6.41 -18.15 -2.36
C ASN A 206 5.38 -17.82 -3.44
N ALA A 207 4.55 -16.81 -3.22
CA ALA A 207 3.52 -16.37 -4.15
C ALA A 207 4.16 -15.83 -5.44
N PRO A 208 3.62 -16.17 -6.62
CA PRO A 208 3.94 -15.45 -7.85
C PRO A 208 3.75 -13.94 -7.62
N THR A 209 4.73 -13.13 -8.01
CA THR A 209 4.78 -11.70 -7.67
C THR A 209 5.03 -10.85 -8.90
N LEU A 210 4.17 -9.85 -9.12
CA LEU A 210 4.38 -8.77 -10.09
C LEU A 210 4.87 -7.54 -9.34
N ILE A 211 6.06 -7.05 -9.71
CA ILE A 211 6.68 -5.84 -9.17
C ILE A 211 6.55 -4.75 -10.23
N ILE A 212 5.79 -3.71 -9.94
CA ILE A 212 5.61 -2.55 -10.81
C ILE A 212 6.32 -1.36 -10.17
N TRP A 213 7.06 -0.59 -10.98
CA TRP A 213 7.80 0.57 -10.50
C TRP A 213 7.75 1.72 -11.49
N GLY A 214 7.52 2.94 -10.99
CA GLY A 214 7.66 4.14 -11.79
C GLY A 214 9.15 4.39 -12.15
N GLU A 215 9.44 4.61 -13.44
CA GLU A 215 10.81 4.84 -13.92
C GLU A 215 11.47 6.02 -13.22
N GLU A 216 10.67 7.06 -12.95
CA GLU A 216 11.10 8.35 -12.40
C GLU A 216 10.70 8.53 -10.93
N ASP A 217 10.56 7.42 -10.18
CA ASP A 217 10.29 7.46 -8.74
C ASP A 217 11.44 8.18 -8.01
N ALA A 218 11.15 9.39 -7.53
CA ALA A 218 12.11 10.22 -6.81
C ALA A 218 12.09 9.97 -5.30
N LEU A 219 11.11 9.20 -4.79
CA LEU A 219 11.05 8.82 -3.38
C LEU A 219 11.85 7.55 -3.11
N ILE A 220 11.66 6.52 -3.95
CA ILE A 220 12.34 5.22 -3.87
C ILE A 220 12.83 4.85 -5.26
N SER A 221 14.12 4.97 -5.52
CA SER A 221 14.70 4.71 -6.84
C SER A 221 14.19 3.40 -7.46
N SER A 222 13.83 3.42 -8.77
CA SER A 222 13.40 2.22 -9.52
C SER A 222 14.45 1.09 -9.53
N ALA A 223 15.69 1.36 -9.15
CA ALA A 223 16.71 0.34 -8.92
C ALA A 223 16.33 -0.68 -7.83
N TYR A 224 15.42 -0.32 -6.92
CA TYR A 224 14.91 -1.26 -5.91
C TYR A 224 14.02 -2.36 -6.50
N ALA A 225 13.39 -2.15 -7.66
CA ALA A 225 12.62 -3.20 -8.32
C ALA A 225 13.45 -4.49 -8.51
N GLN A 226 14.71 -4.34 -8.93
CA GLN A 226 15.63 -5.46 -9.07
C GLN A 226 16.09 -6.02 -7.71
N GLU A 227 16.15 -5.19 -6.66
CA GLU A 227 16.49 -5.68 -5.32
C GLU A 227 15.38 -6.55 -4.72
N PHE A 228 14.11 -6.21 -4.97
CA PHE A 228 12.98 -7.07 -4.63
C PHE A 228 13.00 -8.36 -5.48
N ALA A 229 13.17 -8.23 -6.80
CA ALA A 229 13.16 -9.36 -7.72
C ALA A 229 14.27 -10.39 -7.42
N LYS A 230 15.46 -9.96 -7.06
CA LYS A 230 16.55 -10.88 -6.66
C LYS A 230 16.22 -11.71 -5.43
N ARG A 231 15.27 -11.27 -4.59
CA ARG A 231 14.92 -11.91 -3.31
C ARG A 231 13.61 -12.68 -3.33
N ILE A 232 12.75 -12.40 -4.32
CA ILE A 232 11.47 -13.09 -4.52
C ILE A 232 11.61 -14.01 -5.75
N ALA A 233 11.72 -15.30 -5.50
CA ALA A 233 12.09 -16.28 -6.54
C ALA A 233 11.12 -16.34 -7.73
N LYS A 234 9.81 -16.08 -7.50
CA LYS A 234 8.76 -16.13 -8.54
C LYS A 234 8.28 -14.73 -8.88
N SER A 235 9.20 -13.83 -9.20
CA SER A 235 8.85 -12.42 -9.50
C SER A 235 9.09 -12.06 -10.96
N GLN A 236 8.31 -11.11 -11.46
CA GLN A 236 8.51 -10.39 -12.70
C GLN A 236 8.45 -8.89 -12.44
N VAL A 237 9.18 -8.10 -13.21
CA VAL A 237 9.32 -6.66 -13.03
C VAL A 237 8.81 -5.92 -14.24
N GLU A 238 8.00 -4.90 -14.01
CA GLU A 238 7.52 -3.94 -15.01
C GLU A 238 7.89 -2.53 -14.59
N ILE A 239 8.65 -1.83 -15.42
CA ILE A 239 9.01 -0.42 -15.21
C ILE A 239 8.10 0.46 -16.04
N ILE A 240 7.41 1.38 -15.38
CA ILE A 240 6.41 2.24 -15.98
C ILE A 240 7.03 3.59 -16.34
N ARG A 241 7.18 3.84 -17.64
CA ARG A 241 7.74 5.11 -18.14
C ARG A 241 6.79 6.27 -17.87
N GLY A 242 7.36 7.42 -17.57
CA GLY A 242 6.60 8.65 -17.32
C GLY A 242 5.78 8.61 -16.04
N ALA A 243 6.18 7.78 -15.06
CA ALA A 243 5.55 7.69 -13.75
C ALA A 243 6.59 7.85 -12.63
N GLY A 244 6.19 8.53 -11.55
CA GLY A 244 6.90 8.63 -10.27
C GLY A 244 6.52 7.50 -9.33
N HIS A 245 6.34 7.84 -8.04
CA HIS A 245 6.10 6.88 -6.94
C HIS A 245 4.67 6.30 -6.91
N VAL A 246 3.75 6.81 -7.73
CA VAL A 246 2.35 6.35 -7.74
C VAL A 246 1.93 5.97 -9.17
N PRO A 247 2.61 4.99 -9.80
CA PRO A 247 2.39 4.65 -11.20
C PRO A 247 0.95 4.22 -11.50
N GLN A 248 0.24 3.64 -10.53
CA GLN A 248 -1.16 3.24 -10.67
C GLN A 248 -2.13 4.43 -10.83
N TRP A 249 -1.72 5.65 -10.46
CA TRP A 249 -2.48 6.87 -10.69
C TRP A 249 -1.97 7.62 -11.91
N GLU A 250 -0.65 7.68 -12.08
CA GLU A 250 -0.01 8.46 -13.15
C GLU A 250 -0.14 7.82 -14.52
N GLN A 251 -0.21 6.48 -14.56
CA GLN A 251 -0.31 5.67 -15.77
C GLN A 251 -1.39 4.57 -15.60
N LEU A 252 -2.58 4.98 -15.13
CA LEU A 252 -3.69 4.07 -14.79
C LEU A 252 -4.02 3.10 -15.92
N GLU A 253 -4.11 3.59 -17.17
CA GLU A 253 -4.46 2.79 -18.33
C GLU A 253 -3.40 1.76 -18.73
N THR A 254 -2.16 1.95 -18.27
CA THR A 254 -1.06 0.99 -18.43
C THR A 254 -1.01 -0.01 -17.28
N VAL A 255 -1.12 0.48 -16.04
CA VAL A 255 -0.93 -0.34 -14.84
C VAL A 255 -2.12 -1.27 -14.58
N ARG A 256 -3.36 -0.76 -14.72
CA ARG A 256 -4.58 -1.54 -14.49
C ARG A 256 -4.60 -2.87 -15.27
N PRO A 257 -4.42 -2.90 -16.61
CA PRO A 257 -4.48 -4.16 -17.35
C PRO A 257 -3.34 -5.11 -17.01
N LEU A 258 -2.14 -4.63 -16.68
CA LEU A 258 -1.03 -5.46 -16.21
C LEU A 258 -1.41 -6.19 -14.92
N VAL A 259 -1.94 -5.45 -13.95
CA VAL A 259 -2.36 -6.02 -12.65
C VAL A 259 -3.52 -6.98 -12.84
N THR A 260 -4.57 -6.59 -13.56
CA THR A 260 -5.76 -7.44 -13.77
C THR A 260 -5.38 -8.75 -14.48
N LYS A 261 -4.58 -8.67 -15.55
CA LYS A 261 -4.09 -9.85 -16.27
C LYS A 261 -3.29 -10.78 -15.37
N PHE A 262 -2.38 -10.23 -14.58
CA PHE A 262 -1.54 -11.01 -13.66
C PHE A 262 -2.38 -11.69 -12.57
N LEU A 263 -3.39 -11.02 -12.03
CA LEU A 263 -4.23 -11.59 -10.98
C LEU A 263 -5.16 -12.70 -11.48
N HIS A 264 -5.53 -12.71 -12.76
CA HIS A 264 -6.35 -13.74 -13.40
C HIS A 264 -5.54 -14.93 -13.96
N SER A 265 -4.21 -14.82 -14.12
CA SER A 265 -3.35 -15.89 -14.62
C SER A 265 -3.05 -16.95 -13.56
#